data_87bbd5feaf40ba49eac87dd34e5182a6
#
_entry.id   87bbd5feaf40ba49eac87dd34e5182a6
#
_cell.length_a   1.000
_cell.length_b   1.000
_cell.length_c   1.000
_cell.angle_alpha   90.00
_cell.angle_beta   90.00
_cell.angle_gamma   90.00
#
_symmetry.space_group_name_H-M   'P 1'
#
loop_
_entity.id
_entity.type
_entity.pdbx_description
1 polymer ?
#
loop_
_entity_poly.entity_id
_entity_poly.type
_entity_poly.pdbx_seq_one_letter_code
_entity_poly.pdbx_strand_id
1 'polypeptide(L)'
;MSGTYDDMAPLRASDQEDERPTSGGQVPITVVEPEGNARGGIVLLHESREFTGALRDLMNALAGEGWTVIAPKLFHRGAAEPGTGVFGDELFEDFDACFDWLTRRGVFPDTIGVLGFDSAGTAAFLVATNRPIGAAVSVAAHGITQPLTAQADALVTAAPHLQAPWLGLFGVDDPSTPPAQVDELRDATARAAVASLVVTYPGLHHRADTSEADDGDAVDSQTRIFDWFDSNLR
;
A
#
# COMPACT_ATOMS: atom_id res chain seq x y z
N MET A 1 -4.69 -4.47 24.70
CA MET A 1 -3.82 -3.39 24.20
C MET A 1 -3.13 -3.90 22.95
N SER A 2 -3.36 -3.30 21.78
CA SER A 2 -2.64 -3.62 20.55
C SER A 2 -1.13 -3.48 20.81
N GLY A 3 -0.35 -4.49 20.44
CA GLY A 3 1.11 -4.48 20.61
C GLY A 3 1.77 -3.79 19.43
N THR A 4 2.42 -2.64 19.64
CA THR A 4 3.26 -2.01 18.62
C THR A 4 4.72 -2.32 18.89
N TYR A 5 5.46 -2.83 17.90
CA TYR A 5 6.89 -3.13 18.00
C TYR A 5 7.60 -3.04 16.66
N ASP A 6 8.91 -2.89 16.70
CA ASP A 6 9.77 -2.98 15.50
C ASP A 6 10.32 -4.41 15.36
N ASP A 7 10.41 -4.89 14.10
CA ASP A 7 11.00 -6.20 13.75
C ASP A 7 11.76 -6.07 12.41
N MET A 8 12.31 -7.17 11.93
CA MET A 8 13.06 -7.26 10.68
C MET A 8 12.43 -8.32 9.78
N ALA A 9 12.03 -7.92 8.57
CA ALA A 9 11.54 -8.83 7.54
C ALA A 9 12.68 -9.22 6.59
N PRO A 10 12.99 -10.53 6.42
CA PRO A 10 14.05 -10.95 5.51
C PRO A 10 13.67 -10.67 4.05
N LEU A 11 14.57 -10.07 3.29
CA LEU A 11 14.46 -9.98 1.84
C LEU A 11 14.54 -11.37 1.21
N ARG A 12 13.86 -11.56 0.08
CA ARG A 12 14.03 -12.76 -0.74
C ARG A 12 15.45 -12.82 -1.27
N ALA A 13 16.05 -14.02 -1.30
CA ALA A 13 17.32 -14.20 -1.99
C ALA A 13 17.11 -13.93 -3.49
N SER A 14 17.96 -13.10 -4.09
CA SER A 14 17.94 -12.92 -5.54
C SER A 14 18.42 -14.23 -6.22
N ASP A 15 17.66 -14.72 -7.20
CA ASP A 15 18.01 -15.90 -8.02
C ASP A 15 19.20 -15.65 -9.00
N GLN A 16 19.94 -14.55 -8.82
CA GLN A 16 21.14 -14.30 -9.61
C GLN A 16 22.33 -15.11 -9.04
N GLU A 17 22.64 -16.19 -9.73
CA GLU A 17 23.72 -17.15 -9.44
C GLU A 17 25.14 -16.61 -9.59
N ASP A 18 25.39 -15.32 -9.61
CA ASP A 18 26.75 -14.76 -9.69
C ASP A 18 26.90 -13.54 -8.77
N GLU A 19 27.18 -13.80 -7.55
CA GLU A 19 28.05 -13.08 -6.62
C GLU A 19 27.70 -13.50 -5.18
N ARG A 20 28.75 -13.80 -4.40
CA ARG A 20 28.79 -14.26 -2.99
C ARG A 20 27.49 -14.03 -2.20
N PRO A 21 27.08 -14.96 -1.32
CA PRO A 21 25.97 -14.71 -0.41
C PRO A 21 26.29 -13.50 0.47
N THR A 22 25.92 -12.33 -0.01
CA THR A 22 25.76 -11.17 0.86
C THR A 22 24.69 -11.57 1.87
N SER A 23 25.04 -11.55 3.14
CA SER A 23 24.15 -11.77 4.28
C SER A 23 22.78 -11.20 3.92
N GLY A 24 21.74 -12.05 3.84
CA GLY A 24 20.42 -11.69 3.35
C GLY A 24 19.98 -10.37 3.96
N GLY A 25 19.76 -9.37 3.11
CA GLY A 25 19.30 -8.06 3.54
C GLY A 25 17.99 -8.21 4.31
N GLN A 26 17.75 -7.28 5.22
CA GLN A 26 16.52 -7.27 6.03
C GLN A 26 15.86 -5.90 5.90
N VAL A 27 14.56 -5.89 5.84
CA VAL A 27 13.74 -4.68 5.85
C VAL A 27 13.31 -4.39 7.28
N PRO A 28 13.70 -3.24 7.86
CA PRO A 28 13.14 -2.82 9.14
C PRO A 28 11.64 -2.53 8.99
N ILE A 29 10.83 -3.10 9.85
CA ILE A 29 9.38 -2.98 9.82
C ILE A 29 8.86 -2.52 11.17
N THR A 30 7.76 -1.77 11.15
CA THR A 30 6.94 -1.53 12.34
C THR A 30 5.68 -2.37 12.23
N VAL A 31 5.35 -3.08 13.29
CA VAL A 31 4.20 -4.00 13.37
C VAL A 31 3.24 -3.52 14.44
N VAL A 32 1.94 -3.57 14.13
CA VAL A 32 0.86 -3.42 15.11
C VAL A 32 -0.01 -4.66 15.04
N GLU A 33 -0.10 -5.39 16.15
CA GLU A 33 -0.93 -6.58 16.26
C GLU A 33 -2.27 -6.26 16.93
N PRO A 34 -3.37 -6.90 16.50
CA PRO A 34 -4.67 -6.75 17.11
C PRO A 34 -4.72 -7.40 18.51
N GLU A 35 -5.74 -7.07 19.28
CA GLU A 35 -6.06 -7.84 20.49
C GLU A 35 -6.65 -9.20 20.08
N GLY A 36 -5.97 -10.27 20.41
CA GLY A 36 -6.40 -11.64 20.08
C GLY A 36 -5.84 -12.16 18.74
N ASN A 37 -6.56 -13.08 18.12
CA ASN A 37 -6.13 -13.68 16.86
C ASN A 37 -6.36 -12.71 15.70
N ALA A 38 -5.33 -12.51 14.89
CA ALA A 38 -5.47 -11.73 13.68
C ALA A 38 -6.37 -12.44 12.65
N ARG A 39 -7.27 -11.68 12.01
CA ARG A 39 -8.14 -12.17 10.92
C ARG A 39 -7.46 -12.11 9.55
N GLY A 40 -6.32 -11.44 9.46
CA GLY A 40 -5.52 -11.27 8.25
C GLY A 40 -4.39 -10.29 8.49
N GLY A 41 -3.78 -9.78 7.42
CA GLY A 41 -2.70 -8.82 7.46
C GLY A 41 -2.88 -7.66 6.50
N ILE A 42 -2.37 -6.48 6.84
CA ILE A 42 -2.32 -5.33 5.95
C ILE A 42 -0.88 -4.82 5.87
N VAL A 43 -0.34 -4.76 4.65
CA VAL A 43 0.92 -4.09 4.38
C VAL A 43 0.62 -2.63 4.06
N LEU A 44 1.12 -1.72 4.89
CA LEU A 44 0.96 -0.28 4.74
C LEU A 44 2.22 0.32 4.11
N LEU A 45 2.10 0.81 2.88
CA LEU A 45 3.17 1.47 2.14
C LEU A 45 3.02 2.99 2.23
N HIS A 46 4.08 3.68 2.62
CA HIS A 46 4.07 5.13 2.85
C HIS A 46 5.41 5.76 2.45
N GLU A 47 5.39 7.05 2.16
CA GLU A 47 6.60 7.81 1.79
C GLU A 47 7.21 8.60 2.95
N SER A 48 6.66 8.48 4.16
CA SER A 48 7.18 9.19 5.32
C SER A 48 8.51 8.60 5.78
N ARG A 49 9.54 9.44 5.93
CA ARG A 49 10.85 9.01 6.46
C ARG A 49 10.78 8.60 7.92
N GLU A 50 9.85 9.19 8.65
CA GLU A 50 9.60 8.89 10.05
C GLU A 50 8.15 8.47 10.25
N PHE A 51 7.93 7.54 11.16
CA PHE A 51 6.57 7.15 11.56
C PHE A 51 5.93 8.28 12.36
N THR A 52 5.07 9.05 11.69
CA THR A 52 4.31 10.13 12.31
C THR A 52 3.24 9.59 13.27
N GLY A 53 2.67 10.46 14.11
CA GLY A 53 1.53 10.13 14.95
C GLY A 53 0.35 9.63 14.13
N ALA A 54 -0.01 10.35 13.06
CA ALA A 54 -1.14 10.01 12.19
C ALA A 54 -0.99 8.62 11.54
N LEU A 55 0.23 8.26 11.07
CA LEU A 55 0.49 6.95 10.52
C LEU A 55 0.31 5.83 11.56
N ARG A 56 0.80 6.06 12.78
CA ARG A 56 0.61 5.11 13.89
C ARG A 56 -0.85 4.98 14.30
N ASP A 57 -1.60 6.09 14.31
CA ASP A 57 -3.02 6.09 14.62
C ASP A 57 -3.82 5.30 13.58
N LEU A 58 -3.49 5.43 12.29
CA LEU A 58 -4.07 4.61 11.23
C LEU A 58 -3.73 3.11 11.41
N MET A 59 -2.47 2.77 11.70
CA MET A 59 -2.08 1.38 11.97
C MET A 59 -2.83 0.80 13.17
N ASN A 60 -2.97 1.59 14.25
CA ASN A 60 -3.71 1.18 15.44
C ASN A 60 -5.21 1.01 15.15
N ALA A 61 -5.80 1.90 14.33
CA ALA A 61 -7.20 1.79 13.94
C ALA A 61 -7.46 0.51 13.11
N LEU A 62 -6.61 0.22 12.13
CA LEU A 62 -6.67 -1.02 11.36
C LEU A 62 -6.48 -2.27 12.25
N ALA A 63 -5.55 -2.22 13.20
CA ALA A 63 -5.37 -3.31 14.16
C ALA A 63 -6.56 -3.47 15.10
N GLY A 64 -7.26 -2.38 15.44
CA GLY A 64 -8.52 -2.39 16.18
C GLY A 64 -9.63 -3.18 15.47
N GLU A 65 -9.62 -3.20 14.13
CA GLU A 65 -10.51 -4.01 13.29
C GLU A 65 -10.10 -5.49 13.18
N GLY A 66 -8.96 -5.86 13.75
CA GLY A 66 -8.51 -7.24 13.85
C GLY A 66 -7.46 -7.66 12.82
N TRP A 67 -6.81 -6.75 12.10
CA TRP A 67 -5.71 -7.08 11.20
C TRP A 67 -4.34 -6.89 11.85
N THR A 68 -3.37 -7.75 11.53
CA THR A 68 -1.96 -7.44 11.77
C THR A 68 -1.51 -6.41 10.74
N VAL A 69 -1.08 -5.24 11.17
CA VAL A 69 -0.62 -4.16 10.28
C VAL A 69 0.90 -4.09 10.31
N ILE A 70 1.50 -4.11 9.13
CA ILE A 70 2.95 -4.06 8.96
C ILE A 70 3.32 -2.93 7.99
N ALA A 71 4.28 -2.10 8.38
CA ALA A 71 4.77 -1.02 7.54
C ALA A 71 6.30 -1.07 7.43
N PRO A 72 6.85 -1.21 6.21
CA PRO A 72 8.30 -1.16 6.00
C PRO A 72 8.83 0.26 6.16
N LYS A 73 10.06 0.39 6.68
CA LYS A 73 10.79 1.67 6.71
C LYS A 73 11.50 1.84 5.35
N LEU A 74 10.79 2.38 4.36
CA LEU A 74 11.17 2.39 2.94
C LEU A 74 12.51 3.08 2.63
N PHE A 75 13.04 3.92 3.51
CA PHE A 75 14.32 4.62 3.32
C PHE A 75 15.49 3.94 4.04
N HIS A 76 15.42 2.65 4.32
CA HIS A 76 16.43 1.94 5.12
C HIS A 76 17.72 1.63 4.35
N ARG A 77 17.71 1.62 2.99
CA ARG A 77 18.86 1.25 2.15
C ARG A 77 19.84 2.37 1.88
N GLY A 78 19.66 3.54 2.48
CA GLY A 78 20.58 4.68 2.35
C GLY A 78 19.86 6.03 2.36
N ALA A 79 20.65 7.10 2.37
CA ALA A 79 20.11 8.44 2.26
C ALA A 79 19.67 8.67 0.82
N ALA A 80 18.38 8.39 0.52
CA ALA A 80 17.79 8.92 -0.69
C ALA A 80 17.93 10.45 -0.63
N GLU A 81 18.39 11.06 -1.72
CA GLU A 81 18.46 12.52 -1.85
C GLU A 81 17.11 13.13 -1.47
N PRO A 82 17.07 14.28 -0.80
CA PRO A 82 15.82 14.95 -0.52
C PRO A 82 15.02 15.16 -1.82
N GLY A 83 13.81 14.63 -1.89
CA GLY A 83 12.94 14.72 -3.07
C GLY A 83 12.98 13.51 -4.01
N THR A 84 13.79 12.48 -3.76
CA THR A 84 13.63 11.18 -4.42
C THR A 84 12.42 10.45 -3.83
N GLY A 85 11.48 10.04 -4.69
CA GLY A 85 10.39 9.16 -4.32
C GLY A 85 10.88 7.75 -3.94
N VAL A 86 10.05 7.01 -3.26
CA VAL A 86 10.34 5.61 -2.85
C VAL A 86 9.96 4.59 -3.93
N PHE A 87 9.34 5.02 -5.02
CA PHE A 87 8.85 4.13 -6.06
C PHE A 87 10.00 3.54 -6.89
N GLY A 88 10.05 2.22 -6.98
CA GLY A 88 11.05 1.46 -7.72
C GLY A 88 11.11 0.01 -7.25
N ASP A 89 12.04 -0.76 -7.79
CA ASP A 89 12.17 -2.20 -7.49
C ASP A 89 12.32 -2.48 -5.99
N GLU A 90 13.05 -1.64 -5.27
CA GLU A 90 13.24 -1.76 -3.82
C GLU A 90 11.92 -1.70 -3.03
N LEU A 91 10.94 -0.92 -3.47
CA LEU A 91 9.63 -0.85 -2.83
C LEU A 91 8.86 -2.17 -2.96
N PHE A 92 8.95 -2.82 -4.14
CA PHE A 92 8.34 -4.13 -4.34
C PHE A 92 9.03 -5.23 -3.56
N GLU A 93 10.37 -5.17 -3.44
CA GLU A 93 11.12 -6.09 -2.58
C GLU A 93 10.74 -5.93 -1.10
N ASP A 94 10.56 -4.70 -0.64
CA ASP A 94 10.12 -4.41 0.72
C ASP A 94 8.69 -4.90 0.98
N PHE A 95 7.79 -4.72 -0.01
CA PHE A 95 6.46 -5.32 0.06
C PHE A 95 6.54 -6.84 0.13
N ASP A 96 7.32 -7.48 -0.74
CA ASP A 96 7.47 -8.94 -0.76
C ASP A 96 8.04 -9.47 0.57
N ALA A 97 8.98 -8.76 1.19
CA ALA A 97 9.50 -9.11 2.51
C ALA A 97 8.42 -9.05 3.60
N CYS A 98 7.57 -8.00 3.58
CA CYS A 98 6.44 -7.87 4.49
C CYS A 98 5.40 -8.98 4.27
N PHE A 99 5.06 -9.26 3.03
CA PHE A 99 4.15 -10.34 2.65
C PHE A 99 4.64 -11.71 3.15
N ASP A 100 5.93 -12.03 2.93
CA ASP A 100 6.55 -13.26 3.41
C ASP A 100 6.62 -13.32 4.94
N TRP A 101 6.82 -12.18 5.60
CA TRP A 101 6.80 -12.09 7.07
C TRP A 101 5.42 -12.46 7.64
N LEU A 102 4.34 -11.98 7.02
CA LEU A 102 2.96 -12.31 7.39
C LEU A 102 2.65 -13.78 7.12
N THR A 103 2.98 -14.29 5.93
CA THR A 103 2.68 -15.68 5.56
C THR A 103 3.43 -16.71 6.41
N ARG A 104 4.69 -16.43 6.81
CA ARG A 104 5.43 -17.28 7.77
C ARG A 104 4.79 -17.32 9.16
N ARG A 105 3.96 -16.35 9.51
CA ARG A 105 3.17 -16.31 10.75
C ARG A 105 1.78 -16.92 10.61
N GLY A 106 1.50 -17.52 9.46
CA GLY A 106 0.26 -18.25 9.20
C GLY A 106 -0.88 -17.40 8.66
N VAL A 107 -0.61 -16.15 8.24
CA VAL A 107 -1.60 -15.33 7.52
C VAL A 107 -1.70 -15.86 6.09
N PHE A 108 -2.91 -16.15 5.64
CA PHE A 108 -3.15 -16.65 4.28
C PHE A 108 -3.03 -15.51 3.26
N PRO A 109 -2.47 -15.76 2.05
CA PRO A 109 -2.31 -14.75 1.00
C PRO A 109 -3.59 -13.99 0.65
N ASP A 110 -4.72 -14.67 0.58
CA ASP A 110 -6.05 -14.12 0.26
C ASP A 110 -6.65 -13.27 1.39
N THR A 111 -6.05 -13.31 2.59
CA THR A 111 -6.38 -12.44 3.72
C THR A 111 -5.34 -11.34 3.95
N ILE A 112 -4.40 -11.15 3.00
CA ILE A 112 -3.43 -10.04 3.04
C ILE A 112 -3.90 -8.93 2.12
N GLY A 113 -4.03 -7.72 2.67
CA GLY A 113 -4.28 -6.49 1.93
C GLY A 113 -3.03 -5.62 1.80
N VAL A 114 -3.07 -4.70 0.86
CA VAL A 114 -2.08 -3.62 0.73
C VAL A 114 -2.78 -2.27 0.69
N LEU A 115 -2.27 -1.31 1.46
CA LEU A 115 -2.71 0.09 1.47
C LEU A 115 -1.51 0.96 1.14
N GLY A 116 -1.64 1.86 0.16
CA GLY A 116 -0.58 2.78 -0.22
C GLY A 116 -1.09 4.19 -0.49
N PHE A 117 -0.19 5.17 -0.31
CA PHE A 117 -0.45 6.59 -0.49
C PHE A 117 0.51 7.17 -1.52
N ASP A 118 0.04 8.08 -2.36
CA ASP A 118 0.84 8.77 -3.40
C ASP A 118 1.55 7.76 -4.34
N SER A 119 2.87 7.83 -4.51
CA SER A 119 3.60 6.86 -5.33
C SER A 119 3.62 5.45 -4.73
N ALA A 120 3.53 5.31 -3.41
CA ALA A 120 3.32 4.01 -2.77
C ALA A 120 1.88 3.48 -3.00
N GLY A 121 0.91 4.37 -3.26
CA GLY A 121 -0.42 4.01 -3.76
C GLY A 121 -0.37 3.39 -5.16
N THR A 122 0.51 3.91 -6.02
CA THR A 122 0.80 3.30 -7.33
C THR A 122 1.38 1.89 -7.17
N ALA A 123 2.32 1.71 -6.23
CA ALA A 123 2.86 0.39 -5.93
C ALA A 123 1.80 -0.58 -5.41
N ALA A 124 0.89 -0.13 -4.54
CA ALA A 124 -0.23 -0.95 -4.05
C ALA A 124 -1.13 -1.42 -5.20
N PHE A 125 -1.42 -0.54 -6.18
CA PHE A 125 -2.15 -0.93 -7.39
C PHE A 125 -1.40 -1.99 -8.20
N LEU A 126 -0.11 -1.76 -8.48
CA LEU A 126 0.70 -2.68 -9.29
C LEU A 126 0.92 -4.03 -8.58
N VAL A 127 1.02 -4.05 -7.26
CA VAL A 127 1.01 -5.29 -6.46
C VAL A 127 -0.27 -6.09 -6.73
N ALA A 128 -1.43 -5.44 -6.81
CA ALA A 128 -2.71 -6.11 -7.08
C ALA A 128 -2.81 -6.70 -8.50
N THR A 129 -1.93 -6.33 -9.43
CA THR A 129 -1.88 -6.91 -10.78
C THR A 129 -1.05 -8.19 -10.87
N ASN A 130 -0.15 -8.47 -9.91
CA ASN A 130 0.84 -9.53 -10.05
C ASN A 130 1.23 -10.26 -8.75
N ARG A 131 0.55 -10.01 -7.63
CA ARG A 131 0.76 -10.71 -6.36
C ARG A 131 -0.54 -11.36 -5.88
N PRO A 132 -0.47 -12.55 -5.25
CA PRO A 132 -1.64 -13.26 -4.74
C PRO A 132 -2.12 -12.66 -3.41
N ILE A 133 -2.71 -11.48 -3.46
CA ILE A 133 -3.27 -10.78 -2.30
C ILE A 133 -4.81 -10.74 -2.34
N GLY A 134 -5.45 -10.50 -1.19
CA GLY A 134 -6.90 -10.46 -1.08
C GLY A 134 -7.53 -9.14 -1.52
N ALA A 135 -6.86 -8.01 -1.30
CA ALA A 135 -7.36 -6.68 -1.69
C ALA A 135 -6.26 -5.63 -1.72
N ALA A 136 -6.48 -4.56 -2.50
CA ALA A 136 -5.61 -3.39 -2.51
C ALA A 136 -6.40 -2.09 -2.38
N VAL A 137 -5.78 -1.10 -1.73
CA VAL A 137 -6.29 0.26 -1.65
C VAL A 137 -5.17 1.24 -2.00
N SER A 138 -5.50 2.19 -2.85
CA SER A 138 -4.61 3.28 -3.24
C SER A 138 -5.25 4.63 -2.92
N VAL A 139 -4.54 5.49 -2.22
CA VAL A 139 -4.95 6.88 -1.98
C VAL A 139 -4.03 7.79 -2.77
N ALA A 140 -4.61 8.64 -3.62
CA ALA A 140 -3.90 9.60 -4.48
C ALA A 140 -2.79 8.96 -5.34
N ALA A 141 -3.02 7.75 -5.89
CA ALA A 141 -2.01 7.03 -6.68
C ALA A 141 -1.59 7.82 -7.91
N HIS A 142 -0.30 8.09 -8.03
CA HIS A 142 0.30 8.80 -9.15
C HIS A 142 0.54 7.87 -10.37
N GLY A 143 1.02 8.42 -11.48
CA GLY A 143 1.40 7.58 -12.63
C GLY A 143 0.22 6.98 -13.39
N ILE A 144 -0.92 7.67 -13.41
CA ILE A 144 -2.17 7.17 -14.00
C ILE A 144 -2.01 6.90 -15.50
N THR A 145 -1.63 7.90 -16.28
CA THR A 145 -1.51 7.81 -17.76
C THR A 145 -0.06 7.70 -18.23
N GLN A 146 0.89 8.02 -17.35
CA GLN A 146 2.32 7.89 -17.64
C GLN A 146 3.00 7.18 -16.47
N PRO A 147 3.88 6.20 -16.73
CA PRO A 147 4.51 5.44 -15.64
C PRO A 147 5.45 6.31 -14.81
N LEU A 148 5.58 6.00 -13.53
CA LEU A 148 6.51 6.69 -12.62
C LEU A 148 7.98 6.38 -12.93
N THR A 149 8.25 5.20 -13.48
CA THR A 149 9.60 4.76 -13.91
C THR A 149 9.50 4.03 -15.25
N ALA A 150 10.62 3.88 -15.94
CA ALA A 150 10.67 3.17 -17.23
C ALA A 150 10.36 1.66 -17.11
N GLN A 151 10.46 1.09 -15.90
CA GLN A 151 10.23 -0.33 -15.62
C GLN A 151 8.80 -0.63 -15.16
N ALA A 152 8.02 0.39 -14.84
CA ALA A 152 6.63 0.22 -14.41
C ALA A 152 5.64 0.55 -15.52
N ASP A 153 4.48 -0.07 -15.49
CA ASP A 153 3.37 0.32 -16.36
C ASP A 153 2.62 1.52 -15.78
N ALA A 154 2.05 2.36 -16.66
CA ALA A 154 1.04 3.33 -16.25
C ALA A 154 -0.20 2.60 -15.72
N LEU A 155 -0.89 3.17 -14.73
CA LEU A 155 -2.02 2.49 -14.08
C LEU A 155 -3.13 2.13 -15.07
N VAL A 156 -3.44 2.98 -16.06
CA VAL A 156 -4.43 2.67 -17.10
C VAL A 156 -4.05 1.48 -17.98
N THR A 157 -2.75 1.25 -18.17
CA THR A 157 -2.22 0.10 -18.93
C THR A 157 -2.29 -1.18 -18.09
N ALA A 158 -1.94 -1.08 -16.81
CA ALA A 158 -1.93 -2.21 -15.88
C ALA A 158 -3.35 -2.61 -15.41
N ALA A 159 -4.31 -1.69 -15.42
CA ALA A 159 -5.66 -1.86 -14.88
C ALA A 159 -6.40 -3.13 -15.35
N PRO A 160 -6.39 -3.51 -16.64
CA PRO A 160 -7.05 -4.74 -17.09
C PRO A 160 -6.46 -6.03 -16.51
N HIS A 161 -5.27 -5.95 -15.93
CA HIS A 161 -4.54 -7.09 -15.33
C HIS A 161 -4.73 -7.22 -13.82
N LEU A 162 -5.58 -6.41 -13.20
CA LEU A 162 -5.91 -6.55 -11.79
C LEU A 162 -6.38 -7.97 -11.47
N GLN A 163 -5.75 -8.60 -10.47
CA GLN A 163 -6.05 -9.95 -9.97
C GLN A 163 -6.71 -9.90 -8.59
N ALA A 164 -6.56 -8.80 -7.86
CA ALA A 164 -7.19 -8.57 -6.57
C ALA A 164 -8.17 -7.38 -6.64
N PRO A 165 -9.27 -7.40 -5.86
CA PRO A 165 -10.15 -6.26 -5.70
C PRO A 165 -9.38 -4.98 -5.33
N TRP A 166 -9.69 -3.86 -6.00
CA TRP A 166 -8.98 -2.61 -5.80
C TRP A 166 -9.91 -1.42 -5.56
N LEU A 167 -9.58 -0.60 -4.56
CA LEU A 167 -10.20 0.68 -4.25
C LEU A 167 -9.20 1.81 -4.51
N GLY A 168 -9.60 2.79 -5.32
CA GLY A 168 -8.86 4.03 -5.55
C GLY A 168 -9.59 5.24 -4.97
N LEU A 169 -8.91 6.02 -4.13
CA LEU A 169 -9.42 7.24 -3.52
C LEU A 169 -8.61 8.44 -4.01
N PHE A 170 -9.27 9.46 -4.56
CA PHE A 170 -8.62 10.59 -5.20
C PHE A 170 -9.25 11.92 -4.77
N GLY A 171 -8.43 12.96 -4.59
CA GLY A 171 -8.89 14.34 -4.42
C GLY A 171 -9.04 15.03 -5.78
N VAL A 172 -10.14 15.76 -6.01
CA VAL A 172 -10.31 16.54 -7.25
C VAL A 172 -9.40 17.76 -7.30
N ASP A 173 -8.87 18.18 -6.18
CA ASP A 173 -7.94 19.30 -5.99
C ASP A 173 -6.47 18.90 -6.10
N ASP A 174 -6.17 17.58 -6.25
CA ASP A 174 -4.81 17.10 -6.40
C ASP A 174 -4.27 17.34 -7.83
N PRO A 175 -3.27 18.21 -8.00
CA PRO A 175 -2.67 18.47 -9.30
C PRO A 175 -1.94 17.26 -9.89
N SER A 176 -1.53 16.30 -9.06
CA SER A 176 -0.81 15.08 -9.47
C SER A 176 -1.75 14.02 -10.05
N THR A 177 -3.05 14.11 -9.73
CA THR A 177 -4.09 13.18 -10.19
C THR A 177 -5.29 13.91 -10.80
N PRO A 178 -5.09 14.60 -11.97
CA PRO A 178 -6.16 15.38 -12.58
C PRO A 178 -7.43 14.56 -12.82
N PRO A 179 -8.64 15.13 -12.62
CA PRO A 179 -9.90 14.42 -12.73
C PRO A 179 -10.08 13.64 -14.03
N ALA A 180 -9.63 14.18 -15.17
CA ALA A 180 -9.71 13.51 -16.47
C ALA A 180 -8.89 12.19 -16.50
N GLN A 181 -7.72 12.15 -15.84
CA GLN A 181 -6.92 10.93 -15.74
C GLN A 181 -7.57 9.92 -14.79
N VAL A 182 -8.17 10.39 -13.68
CA VAL A 182 -8.91 9.53 -12.75
C VAL A 182 -10.12 8.89 -13.43
N ASP A 183 -10.84 9.63 -14.31
CA ASP A 183 -11.93 9.07 -15.10
C ASP A 183 -11.43 8.02 -16.10
N GLU A 184 -10.28 8.25 -16.75
CA GLU A 184 -9.64 7.26 -17.64
C GLU A 184 -9.24 6.00 -16.88
N LEU A 185 -8.70 6.13 -15.65
CA LEU A 185 -8.39 4.99 -14.80
C LEU A 185 -9.64 4.21 -14.38
N ARG A 186 -10.73 4.92 -14.03
CA ARG A 186 -12.03 4.31 -13.73
C ARG A 186 -12.52 3.45 -14.89
N ASP A 187 -12.47 3.97 -16.11
CA ASP A 187 -12.86 3.24 -17.31
C ASP A 187 -11.92 2.05 -17.59
N ALA A 188 -10.63 2.19 -17.29
CA ALA A 188 -9.66 1.12 -17.47
C ALA A 188 -9.88 -0.02 -16.47
N THR A 189 -10.09 0.29 -15.18
CA THR A 189 -10.32 -0.72 -14.13
C THR A 189 -11.66 -1.45 -14.30
N ALA A 190 -12.67 -0.81 -14.90
CA ALA A 190 -13.94 -1.45 -15.23
C ALA A 190 -13.80 -2.63 -16.21
N ARG A 191 -12.67 -2.77 -16.90
CA ARG A 191 -12.35 -3.90 -17.79
C ARG A 191 -11.67 -5.08 -17.07
N ALA A 192 -11.29 -4.91 -15.81
CA ALA A 192 -10.71 -5.98 -15.02
C ALA A 192 -11.75 -7.05 -14.66
N ALA A 193 -11.28 -8.28 -14.40
CA ALA A 193 -12.14 -9.39 -14.01
C ALA A 193 -12.52 -9.37 -12.51
N VAL A 194 -11.95 -8.47 -11.74
CA VAL A 194 -12.16 -8.30 -10.30
C VAL A 194 -12.90 -7.01 -9.97
N ALA A 195 -13.45 -6.93 -8.77
CA ALA A 195 -14.13 -5.71 -8.32
C ALA A 195 -13.15 -4.53 -8.26
N SER A 196 -13.57 -3.38 -8.76
CA SER A 196 -12.85 -2.13 -8.65
C SER A 196 -13.80 -0.98 -8.33
N LEU A 197 -13.34 -0.04 -7.51
CA LEU A 197 -14.10 1.15 -7.16
C LEU A 197 -13.17 2.36 -7.15
N VAL A 198 -13.55 3.43 -7.87
CA VAL A 198 -12.86 4.71 -7.85
C VAL A 198 -13.79 5.76 -7.24
N VAL A 199 -13.35 6.36 -6.14
CA VAL A 199 -14.08 7.42 -5.43
C VAL A 199 -13.28 8.71 -5.49
N THR A 200 -13.95 9.83 -5.74
CA THR A 200 -13.35 11.15 -5.77
C THR A 200 -13.95 12.03 -4.69
N TYR A 201 -13.12 12.83 -4.03
CA TYR A 201 -13.48 13.74 -2.95
C TYR A 201 -13.14 15.18 -3.34
N PRO A 202 -13.95 16.17 -2.92
CA PRO A 202 -13.67 17.58 -3.20
C PRO A 202 -12.35 18.07 -2.62
N GLY A 203 -11.93 17.57 -1.45
CA GLY A 203 -10.78 18.05 -0.70
C GLY A 203 -10.03 16.95 0.03
N LEU A 204 -9.79 15.80 -0.61
CA LEU A 204 -9.00 14.73 0.00
C LEU A 204 -7.50 15.08 -0.08
N HIS A 205 -6.95 15.60 1.01
CA HIS A 205 -5.50 15.80 1.14
C HIS A 205 -4.80 14.45 1.34
N HIS A 206 -3.75 14.21 0.57
CA HIS A 206 -3.27 12.87 0.21
C HIS A 206 -2.34 12.20 1.19
N ARG A 207 -1.94 12.82 2.27
CA ARG A 207 -0.87 12.23 3.09
C ARG A 207 -1.42 11.53 4.31
N ALA A 208 -1.05 10.25 4.46
CA ALA A 208 -1.26 9.50 5.68
C ALA A 208 -0.65 10.14 6.94
N ASP A 209 0.27 11.09 6.75
CA ASP A 209 1.03 11.78 7.79
C ASP A 209 0.50 13.19 8.11
N THR A 210 -0.55 13.66 7.47
CA THR A 210 -1.17 14.94 7.78
C THR A 210 -2.36 14.77 8.73
N SER A 211 -2.26 15.41 9.89
CA SER A 211 -3.29 15.39 10.94
C SER A 211 -4.36 16.49 10.77
N GLU A 212 -4.66 16.94 9.58
CA GLU A 212 -5.80 17.86 9.34
C GLU A 212 -7.11 17.05 9.37
N ALA A 213 -7.41 16.51 10.53
CA ALA A 213 -8.37 15.45 10.76
C ALA A 213 -9.77 15.93 11.11
N ASP A 214 -10.24 17.06 10.58
CA ASP A 214 -11.62 17.51 10.84
C ASP A 214 -12.43 17.67 9.53
N ASP A 215 -11.95 17.04 8.46
CA ASP A 215 -12.63 17.06 7.17
C ASP A 215 -13.48 15.81 7.01
N GLY A 216 -14.78 15.97 6.76
CA GLY A 216 -15.72 14.87 6.56
C GLY A 216 -15.26 13.90 5.46
N ASP A 217 -14.54 14.39 4.45
CA ASP A 217 -13.97 13.58 3.36
C ASP A 217 -12.87 12.63 3.87
N ALA A 218 -12.04 13.06 4.83
CA ALA A 218 -11.01 12.21 5.43
C ALA A 218 -11.61 11.07 6.25
N VAL A 219 -12.68 11.36 7.02
CA VAL A 219 -13.40 10.34 7.80
C VAL A 219 -14.12 9.34 6.90
N ASP A 220 -14.79 9.80 5.83
CA ASP A 220 -15.46 8.92 4.88
C ASP A 220 -14.44 8.05 4.13
N SER A 221 -13.30 8.62 3.70
CA SER A 221 -12.24 7.88 3.03
C SER A 221 -11.67 6.76 3.91
N GLN A 222 -11.42 7.04 5.19
CA GLN A 222 -10.96 6.02 6.14
C GLN A 222 -12.01 4.92 6.36
N THR A 223 -13.28 5.28 6.49
CA THR A 223 -14.38 4.31 6.61
C THR A 223 -14.44 3.39 5.38
N ARG A 224 -14.30 3.95 4.17
CA ARG A 224 -14.28 3.15 2.93
C ARG A 224 -13.09 2.20 2.84
N ILE A 225 -11.92 2.61 3.32
CA ILE A 225 -10.74 1.73 3.40
C ILE A 225 -11.06 0.51 4.28
N PHE A 226 -11.64 0.74 5.46
CA PHE A 226 -11.99 -0.33 6.39
C PHE A 226 -13.07 -1.25 5.82
N ASP A 227 -14.15 -0.69 5.29
CA ASP A 227 -15.23 -1.44 4.65
C ASP A 227 -14.73 -2.27 3.47
N TRP A 228 -13.77 -1.73 2.69
CA TRP A 228 -13.17 -2.45 1.56
C TRP A 228 -12.38 -3.67 2.01
N PHE A 229 -11.52 -3.52 3.00
CA PHE A 229 -10.78 -4.65 3.55
C PHE A 229 -11.72 -5.65 4.24
N ASP A 230 -12.69 -5.18 5.02
CA ASP A 230 -13.66 -6.08 5.67
C ASP A 230 -14.46 -6.91 4.66
N SER A 231 -14.79 -6.33 3.53
CA SER A 231 -15.56 -7.02 2.48
C SER A 231 -14.75 -8.01 1.67
N ASN A 232 -13.43 -7.80 1.51
CA ASN A 232 -12.61 -8.55 0.56
C ASN A 232 -11.55 -9.45 1.22
N LEU A 233 -11.14 -9.21 2.47
CA LEU A 233 -10.19 -10.05 3.21
C LEU A 233 -10.92 -11.08 4.08
N ARG A 234 -11.30 -12.22 3.52
CA ARG A 234 -12.10 -13.25 4.22
C ARG A 234 -11.52 -14.64 4.04
#